data_6921561d016b8ba60ec1fe16a9c2b1e7
#
_entry.id   6921561d016b8ba60ec1fe16a9c2b1e7
#
_cell.length_a   1.000
_cell.length_b   1.000
_cell.length_c   1.000
_cell.angle_alpha   90.00
_cell.angle_beta   90.00
_cell.angle_gamma   90.00
#
_symmetry.space_group_name_H-M   'P 1'
#
loop_
_entity.id
_entity.type
_entity.pdbx_description
1 polymer ?
#
loop_
_entity_poly.entity_id
_entity_poly.type
_entity_poly.pdbx_seq_one_letter_code
_entity_poly.pdbx_strand_id
1 'polypeptide(L)'
;MSVTLHWFLPTYGDSRHIVGGGHGIPAGAAHSDRDASIDYLASIVRSAETFGFTGALIPTGAWCEDAFITAALLARETTSLAFLVAFRPGLVSPTLSAQMAATFARHAPGRILLNVVVGGEAHEQRAFGDHLEKDARYQRADEFLDVVRRLWAGETVTHRGEHVDVESASLALPPTPVPPLYFGGSSAAAGPVAARHADVYLTWGEPPEAVRKKIDWIRSLGEEQGRKLRFGIRLHTISRDTSEEAWAQAGRLIAALDEDTVRNAQAGLARSQSEGQRRMLALHEANRANGSWTDAHSLEIAPNLWAGVGLVRGGAGTALVGSHTEVADRIADYAAIGIDEFIFSGYPHLEELYWFGEGVVPILRKRGLFGAAADLAAPASIPFVGSAR
;
A
#
# COMPACT_ATOMS: atom_id res chain seq x y z
N MET A 1 18.24 -1.08 13.28
CA MET A 1 16.83 -1.31 12.92
C MET A 1 16.82 -1.93 11.52
N SER A 2 16.10 -3.01 11.29
CA SER A 2 15.91 -3.57 9.94
C SER A 2 14.55 -3.12 9.44
N VAL A 3 14.47 -2.67 8.18
CA VAL A 3 13.22 -2.28 7.54
C VAL A 3 12.65 -3.44 6.73
N THR A 4 11.35 -3.43 6.53
CA THR A 4 10.63 -4.37 5.67
C THR A 4 10.28 -3.70 4.34
N LEU A 5 10.49 -4.39 3.23
CA LEU A 5 10.21 -3.87 1.89
C LEU A 5 9.05 -4.61 1.25
N HIS A 6 8.12 -3.86 0.68
CA HIS A 6 7.01 -4.36 -0.12
C HIS A 6 6.99 -3.66 -1.48
N TRP A 7 6.47 -4.35 -2.50
CA TRP A 7 6.23 -3.74 -3.81
C TRP A 7 4.72 -3.60 -4.06
N PHE A 8 4.32 -2.57 -4.77
CA PHE A 8 2.93 -2.37 -5.16
C PHE A 8 2.66 -3.03 -6.51
N LEU A 9 1.56 -3.77 -6.65
CA LEU A 9 1.17 -4.42 -7.90
C LEU A 9 0.22 -3.54 -8.73
N PRO A 10 0.55 -3.30 -10.01
CA PRO A 10 -0.27 -2.50 -10.92
C PRO A 10 -1.44 -3.33 -11.50
N THR A 11 -2.40 -3.72 -10.68
CA THR A 11 -3.58 -4.50 -11.11
C THR A 11 -4.59 -3.67 -11.94
N TYR A 12 -4.16 -2.55 -12.47
CA TYR A 12 -4.85 -1.67 -13.40
C TYR A 12 -4.06 -1.46 -14.69
N GLY A 13 -2.96 -2.18 -14.85
CA GLY A 13 -2.01 -2.05 -15.96
C GLY A 13 -0.78 -1.21 -15.64
N ASP A 14 0.20 -1.25 -16.52
CA ASP A 14 1.48 -0.56 -16.39
C ASP A 14 1.88 0.14 -17.69
N SER A 15 2.84 1.07 -17.62
CA SER A 15 3.33 1.82 -18.77
C SER A 15 4.70 2.44 -18.50
N ARG A 16 5.33 2.93 -19.57
CA ARG A 16 6.55 3.77 -19.50
C ARG A 16 6.28 5.23 -19.12
N HIS A 17 5.02 5.60 -18.93
CA HIS A 17 4.56 6.89 -18.42
C HIS A 17 3.75 6.70 -17.14
N ILE A 18 3.42 7.77 -16.43
CA ILE A 18 2.58 7.69 -15.25
C ILE A 18 1.18 7.26 -15.70
N VAL A 19 0.75 6.07 -15.29
CA VAL A 19 -0.63 5.62 -15.52
C VAL A 19 -1.54 6.39 -14.59
N GLY A 20 -2.39 7.22 -15.16
CA GLY A 20 -3.44 7.93 -14.43
C GLY A 20 -4.38 6.91 -13.77
N GLY A 21 -5.03 7.28 -12.69
CA GLY A 21 -5.94 6.37 -11.99
C GLY A 21 -5.80 6.46 -10.47
N GLY A 22 -6.27 5.44 -9.78
CA GLY A 22 -6.29 5.44 -8.32
C GLY A 22 -7.50 6.19 -7.75
N HIS A 23 -7.42 6.55 -6.48
CA HIS A 23 -8.51 7.22 -5.79
C HIS A 23 -8.87 8.56 -6.44
N GLY A 24 -10.15 8.81 -6.67
CA GLY A 24 -10.65 10.08 -7.21
C GLY A 24 -10.65 10.20 -8.74
N ILE A 25 -10.19 9.19 -9.47
CA ILE A 25 -10.16 9.16 -10.93
C ILE A 25 -11.18 8.13 -11.44
N PRO A 26 -11.97 8.45 -12.49
CA PRO A 26 -12.98 7.52 -13.02
C PRO A 26 -12.34 6.20 -13.46
N ALA A 27 -13.06 5.09 -13.21
CA ALA A 27 -12.71 3.79 -13.77
C ALA A 27 -12.67 3.88 -15.30
N GLY A 28 -11.64 3.31 -15.94
CA GLY A 28 -11.43 3.39 -17.38
C GLY A 28 -10.71 4.63 -17.88
N ALA A 29 -10.37 5.59 -17.02
CA ALA A 29 -9.51 6.73 -17.39
C ALA A 29 -8.01 6.38 -17.39
N ALA A 30 -7.65 5.19 -16.91
CA ALA A 30 -6.27 4.70 -16.96
C ALA A 30 -5.93 4.21 -18.39
N HIS A 31 -4.93 4.82 -19.00
CA HIS A 31 -4.34 4.31 -20.24
C HIS A 31 -3.03 3.60 -19.88
N SER A 32 -2.98 2.30 -20.05
CA SER A 32 -1.80 1.48 -19.84
C SER A 32 -1.33 0.85 -21.16
N ASP A 33 -0.01 0.76 -21.34
CA ASP A 33 0.58 0.07 -22.51
C ASP A 33 0.74 -1.44 -22.26
N ARG A 34 0.64 -1.86 -21.01
CA ARG A 34 0.77 -3.24 -20.55
C ARG A 34 -0.45 -3.62 -19.72
N ASP A 35 -1.13 -4.66 -20.15
CA ASP A 35 -2.27 -5.21 -19.41
C ASP A 35 -1.84 -5.79 -18.06
N ALA A 36 -2.72 -5.73 -17.07
CA ALA A 36 -2.55 -6.38 -15.77
C ALA A 36 -2.78 -7.90 -15.86
N SER A 37 -2.23 -8.56 -16.87
CA SER A 37 -2.35 -10.01 -16.99
C SER A 37 -1.66 -10.71 -15.81
N ILE A 38 -2.18 -11.89 -15.44
CA ILE A 38 -1.58 -12.69 -14.36
C ILE A 38 -0.11 -13.00 -14.66
N ASP A 39 0.26 -13.27 -15.92
CA ASP A 39 1.64 -13.55 -16.31
C ASP A 39 2.56 -12.34 -16.09
N TYR A 40 2.06 -11.12 -16.40
CA TYR A 40 2.81 -9.90 -16.13
C TYR A 40 2.97 -9.64 -14.62
N LEU A 41 1.88 -9.74 -13.87
CA LEU A 41 1.90 -9.59 -12.42
C LEU A 41 2.77 -10.66 -11.74
N ALA A 42 2.76 -11.90 -12.26
CA ALA A 42 3.63 -12.98 -11.80
C ALA A 42 5.13 -12.64 -12.00
N SER A 43 5.47 -11.99 -13.11
CA SER A 43 6.85 -11.53 -13.36
C SER A 43 7.30 -10.53 -12.30
N ILE A 44 6.41 -9.62 -11.87
CA ILE A 44 6.71 -8.64 -10.82
C ILE A 44 6.87 -9.33 -9.46
N VAL A 45 5.96 -10.21 -9.05
CA VAL A 45 6.03 -10.85 -7.72
C VAL A 45 7.22 -11.80 -7.60
N ARG A 46 7.57 -12.53 -8.66
CA ARG A 46 8.78 -13.37 -8.69
C ARG A 46 10.05 -12.53 -8.58
N SER A 47 10.12 -11.39 -9.27
CA SER A 47 11.25 -10.47 -9.18
C SER A 47 11.34 -9.85 -7.78
N ALA A 48 10.22 -9.43 -7.18
CA ALA A 48 10.19 -8.93 -5.81
C ALA A 48 10.70 -9.97 -4.81
N GLU A 49 10.26 -11.22 -4.93
CA GLU A 49 10.76 -12.32 -4.09
C GLU A 49 12.27 -12.54 -4.28
N THR A 50 12.77 -12.49 -5.51
CA THR A 50 14.20 -12.65 -5.85
C THR A 50 15.06 -11.57 -5.18
N PHE A 51 14.60 -10.33 -5.13
CA PHE A 51 15.29 -9.24 -4.45
C PHE A 51 15.12 -9.26 -2.92
N GLY A 52 14.28 -10.15 -2.40
CA GLY A 52 14.05 -10.34 -0.96
C GLY A 52 12.97 -9.42 -0.39
N PHE A 53 12.09 -8.87 -1.22
CA PHE A 53 10.92 -8.16 -0.70
C PHE A 53 10.04 -9.10 0.12
N THR A 54 9.49 -8.58 1.20
CA THR A 54 8.65 -9.36 2.11
C THR A 54 7.26 -9.59 1.55
N GLY A 55 6.75 -8.62 0.78
CA GLY A 55 5.39 -8.75 0.26
C GLY A 55 5.09 -7.84 -0.92
N ALA A 56 3.88 -8.01 -1.46
CA ALA A 56 3.33 -7.21 -2.53
C ALA A 56 1.95 -6.67 -2.15
N LEU A 57 1.77 -5.34 -2.24
CA LEU A 57 0.48 -4.70 -2.00
C LEU A 57 -0.37 -4.76 -3.25
N ILE A 58 -1.59 -5.30 -3.11
CA ILE A 58 -2.62 -5.35 -4.13
C ILE A 58 -3.71 -4.33 -3.77
N PRO A 59 -3.95 -3.30 -4.61
CA PRO A 59 -4.94 -2.27 -4.34
C PRO A 59 -6.38 -2.80 -4.44
N THR A 60 -7.34 -2.00 -3.96
CA THR A 60 -8.78 -2.24 -4.12
C THR A 60 -9.48 -0.99 -4.63
N GLY A 61 -10.38 -1.17 -5.58
CA GLY A 61 -11.18 -0.10 -6.17
C GLY A 61 -11.87 -0.55 -7.46
N ALA A 62 -12.80 0.27 -7.96
CA ALA A 62 -13.46 0.01 -9.25
C ALA A 62 -12.52 0.15 -10.46
N TRP A 63 -11.33 0.67 -10.24
CA TRP A 63 -10.31 0.98 -11.25
C TRP A 63 -9.21 -0.10 -11.37
N CYS A 64 -9.31 -1.20 -10.64
CA CYS A 64 -8.32 -2.28 -10.63
C CYS A 64 -8.99 -3.65 -10.42
N GLU A 65 -8.24 -4.73 -10.63
CA GLU A 65 -8.69 -6.09 -10.39
C GLU A 65 -8.98 -6.37 -8.90
N ASP A 66 -9.82 -7.38 -8.61
CA ASP A 66 -10.10 -7.80 -7.24
C ASP A 66 -8.85 -8.30 -6.53
N ALA A 67 -8.59 -7.77 -5.34
CA ALA A 67 -7.35 -8.00 -4.62
C ALA A 67 -7.23 -9.42 -4.06
N PHE A 68 -8.32 -10.03 -3.55
CA PHE A 68 -8.28 -11.39 -3.01
C PHE A 68 -8.11 -12.44 -4.11
N ILE A 69 -8.82 -12.27 -5.23
CA ILE A 69 -8.72 -13.19 -6.38
C ILE A 69 -7.31 -13.10 -6.98
N THR A 70 -6.81 -11.88 -7.20
CA THR A 70 -5.45 -11.67 -7.72
C THR A 70 -4.39 -12.28 -6.80
N ALA A 71 -4.49 -12.07 -5.48
CA ALA A 71 -3.58 -12.68 -4.52
C ALA A 71 -3.63 -14.21 -4.56
N ALA A 72 -4.83 -14.80 -4.64
CA ALA A 72 -4.99 -16.25 -4.70
C ALA A 72 -4.37 -16.87 -5.96
N LEU A 73 -4.50 -16.20 -7.12
CA LEU A 73 -3.87 -16.62 -8.37
C LEU A 73 -2.35 -16.53 -8.30
N LEU A 74 -1.82 -15.43 -7.75
CA LEU A 74 -0.37 -15.17 -7.68
C LEU A 74 0.33 -15.94 -6.55
N ALA A 75 -0.40 -16.42 -5.55
CA ALA A 75 0.19 -17.16 -4.43
C ALA A 75 0.93 -18.44 -4.86
N ARG A 76 0.61 -18.99 -6.04
CA ARG A 76 1.29 -20.17 -6.62
C ARG A 76 2.56 -19.82 -7.38
N GLU A 77 2.77 -18.53 -7.65
CA GLU A 77 3.89 -18.02 -8.46
C GLU A 77 5.14 -17.72 -7.63
N THR A 78 4.99 -17.71 -6.29
CA THR A 78 6.05 -17.42 -5.32
C THR A 78 6.00 -18.42 -4.16
N THR A 79 7.07 -18.47 -3.37
CA THR A 79 7.21 -19.42 -2.26
C THR A 79 7.10 -18.76 -0.89
N SER A 80 7.63 -17.54 -0.74
CA SER A 80 7.75 -16.81 0.53
C SER A 80 7.09 -15.43 0.51
N LEU A 81 6.94 -14.81 -0.68
CA LEU A 81 6.37 -13.47 -0.79
C LEU A 81 4.95 -13.43 -0.22
N ALA A 82 4.69 -12.50 0.68
CA ALA A 82 3.38 -12.26 1.23
C ALA A 82 2.55 -11.31 0.35
N PHE A 83 1.23 -11.38 0.44
CA PHE A 83 0.30 -10.53 -0.29
C PHE A 83 -0.44 -9.61 0.69
N LEU A 84 -0.19 -8.30 0.59
CA LEU A 84 -0.90 -7.28 1.34
C LEU A 84 -2.18 -6.90 0.58
N VAL A 85 -3.24 -7.63 0.89
CA VAL A 85 -4.53 -7.56 0.19
C VAL A 85 -5.34 -6.40 0.73
N ALA A 86 -5.60 -5.40 -0.11
CA ALA A 86 -6.48 -4.30 0.26
C ALA A 86 -7.95 -4.73 0.16
N PHE A 87 -8.74 -4.36 1.17
CA PHE A 87 -10.18 -4.64 1.20
C PHE A 87 -10.95 -3.52 1.91
N ARG A 88 -12.26 -3.47 1.68
CA ARG A 88 -13.15 -2.47 2.27
C ARG A 88 -14.12 -3.13 3.25
N PRO A 89 -14.05 -2.82 4.57
CA PRO A 89 -15.04 -3.27 5.53
C PRO A 89 -16.46 -2.88 5.12
N GLY A 90 -17.35 -3.87 5.07
CA GLY A 90 -18.77 -3.67 4.76
C GLY A 90 -19.19 -3.94 3.31
N LEU A 91 -18.26 -4.13 2.35
CA LEU A 91 -18.62 -4.61 1.00
C LEU A 91 -18.91 -6.13 0.99
N VAL A 92 -18.31 -6.86 1.92
CA VAL A 92 -18.67 -8.24 2.25
C VAL A 92 -18.86 -8.34 3.76
N SER A 93 -19.52 -9.40 4.24
CA SER A 93 -19.73 -9.57 5.70
C SER A 93 -18.39 -9.81 6.43
N PRO A 94 -18.30 -9.45 7.72
CA PRO A 94 -17.09 -9.72 8.50
C PRO A 94 -16.77 -11.22 8.60
N THR A 95 -17.81 -12.07 8.69
CA THR A 95 -17.65 -13.53 8.72
C THR A 95 -17.03 -14.06 7.43
N LEU A 96 -17.52 -13.59 6.26
CA LEU A 96 -16.95 -14.00 4.97
C LEU A 96 -15.52 -13.49 4.80
N SER A 97 -15.24 -12.24 5.17
CA SER A 97 -13.87 -11.69 5.12
C SER A 97 -12.90 -12.49 6.02
N ALA A 98 -13.33 -12.82 7.23
CA ALA A 98 -12.55 -13.64 8.15
C ALA A 98 -12.30 -15.05 7.59
N GLN A 99 -13.30 -15.66 6.93
CA GLN A 99 -13.19 -16.97 6.29
C GLN A 99 -12.26 -16.94 5.08
N MET A 100 -12.34 -15.92 4.22
CA MET A 100 -11.46 -15.76 3.05
C MET A 100 -10.00 -15.67 3.48
N ALA A 101 -9.71 -14.83 4.47
CA ALA A 101 -8.34 -14.70 5.00
C ALA A 101 -7.85 -15.99 5.67
N ALA A 102 -8.68 -16.68 6.43
CA ALA A 102 -8.35 -17.97 7.05
C ALA A 102 -8.09 -19.05 5.99
N THR A 103 -8.88 -19.08 4.92
CA THR A 103 -8.69 -20.00 3.80
C THR A 103 -7.34 -19.75 3.11
N PHE A 104 -7.03 -18.49 2.81
CA PHE A 104 -5.75 -18.12 2.22
C PHE A 104 -4.58 -18.51 3.14
N ALA A 105 -4.65 -18.15 4.43
CA ALA A 105 -3.62 -18.45 5.41
C ALA A 105 -3.34 -19.96 5.56
N ARG A 106 -4.35 -20.80 5.40
CA ARG A 106 -4.19 -22.25 5.45
C ARG A 106 -3.41 -22.79 4.25
N HIS A 107 -3.62 -22.24 3.05
CA HIS A 107 -2.96 -22.71 1.82
C HIS A 107 -1.64 -21.99 1.52
N ALA A 108 -1.42 -20.83 2.13
CA ALA A 108 -0.19 -20.05 2.05
C ALA A 108 0.12 -19.44 3.44
N PRO A 109 0.59 -20.26 4.41
CA PRO A 109 0.78 -19.83 5.79
C PRO A 109 1.72 -18.64 5.92
N GLY A 110 1.30 -17.61 6.67
CA GLY A 110 2.07 -16.39 6.90
C GLY A 110 2.15 -15.43 5.70
N ARG A 111 1.51 -15.76 4.58
CA ARG A 111 1.64 -15.01 3.32
C ARG A 111 0.45 -14.12 2.99
N ILE A 112 -0.52 -13.98 3.89
CA ILE A 112 -1.58 -13.00 3.77
C ILE A 112 -1.44 -11.90 4.81
N LEU A 113 -1.45 -10.65 4.36
CA LEU A 113 -1.50 -9.43 5.14
C LEU A 113 -2.74 -8.67 4.66
N LEU A 114 -3.45 -7.99 5.53
CA LEU A 114 -4.71 -7.33 5.15
C LEU A 114 -4.60 -5.82 5.30
N ASN A 115 -4.82 -5.08 4.22
CA ASN A 115 -4.83 -3.62 4.22
C ASN A 115 -6.27 -3.09 4.23
N VAL A 116 -6.67 -2.54 5.36
CA VAL A 116 -8.00 -1.97 5.56
C VAL A 116 -8.09 -0.61 4.87
N VAL A 117 -8.98 -0.48 3.89
CA VAL A 117 -9.24 0.73 3.13
C VAL A 117 -10.70 1.15 3.34
N VAL A 118 -10.94 2.15 4.19
CA VAL A 118 -12.32 2.62 4.45
C VAL A 118 -12.91 3.36 3.25
N GLY A 119 -12.05 3.96 2.42
CA GLY A 119 -12.44 4.66 1.18
C GLY A 119 -12.79 6.13 1.39
N GLY A 120 -12.17 6.99 0.58
CA GLY A 120 -12.38 8.44 0.58
C GLY A 120 -13.27 8.97 -0.54
N GLU A 121 -13.65 8.11 -1.49
CA GLU A 121 -14.34 8.52 -2.72
C GLU A 121 -15.82 8.13 -2.66
N ALA A 122 -16.68 9.09 -2.28
CA ALA A 122 -18.10 8.84 -2.07
C ALA A 122 -18.82 8.27 -3.31
N HIS A 123 -18.45 8.70 -4.52
CA HIS A 123 -19.06 8.18 -5.75
C HIS A 123 -18.70 6.71 -5.99
N GLU A 124 -17.45 6.32 -5.71
CA GLU A 124 -16.98 4.95 -5.84
C GLU A 124 -17.64 4.04 -4.79
N GLN A 125 -17.77 4.52 -3.54
CA GLN A 125 -18.48 3.76 -2.50
C GLN A 125 -19.93 3.49 -2.90
N ARG A 126 -20.64 4.50 -3.42
CA ARG A 126 -22.02 4.32 -3.92
C ARG A 126 -22.10 3.36 -5.11
N ALA A 127 -21.09 3.33 -5.99
CA ALA A 127 -21.03 2.37 -7.09
C ALA A 127 -20.89 0.91 -6.59
N PHE A 128 -20.29 0.70 -5.42
CA PHE A 128 -20.26 -0.60 -4.73
C PHE A 128 -21.47 -0.84 -3.79
N GLY A 129 -22.48 0.02 -3.83
CA GLY A 129 -23.68 -0.10 -2.99
C GLY A 129 -23.51 0.44 -1.55
N ASP A 130 -22.40 1.10 -1.25
CA ASP A 130 -22.16 1.69 0.07
C ASP A 130 -22.57 3.17 0.08
N HIS A 131 -23.65 3.46 0.81
CA HIS A 131 -24.25 4.80 0.92
C HIS A 131 -23.94 5.49 2.25
N LEU A 132 -23.11 4.89 3.12
CA LEU A 132 -22.76 5.49 4.40
C LEU A 132 -21.86 6.72 4.19
N GLU A 133 -22.05 7.71 5.06
CA GLU A 133 -21.15 8.84 5.17
C GLU A 133 -19.77 8.40 5.71
N LYS A 134 -18.76 9.20 5.46
CA LYS A 134 -17.36 8.84 5.73
C LYS A 134 -17.09 8.40 7.17
N ASP A 135 -17.60 9.15 8.15
CA ASP A 135 -17.34 8.84 9.56
C ASP A 135 -18.10 7.58 10.02
N ALA A 136 -19.34 7.37 9.52
CA ALA A 136 -20.09 6.13 9.73
C ALA A 136 -19.37 4.91 9.12
N ARG A 137 -18.64 5.08 8.01
CA ARG A 137 -17.82 3.99 7.47
C ARG A 137 -16.65 3.63 8.40
N TYR A 138 -16.06 4.57 9.15
CA TYR A 138 -15.06 4.27 10.17
C TYR A 138 -15.68 3.56 11.38
N GLN A 139 -16.88 3.95 11.82
CA GLN A 139 -17.62 3.24 12.87
C GLN A 139 -17.93 1.80 12.45
N ARG A 140 -18.43 1.61 11.22
CA ARG A 140 -18.62 0.26 10.66
C ARG A 140 -17.31 -0.53 10.59
N ALA A 141 -16.22 0.09 10.23
CA ALA A 141 -14.93 -0.59 10.18
C ALA A 141 -14.47 -1.05 11.56
N ASP A 142 -14.72 -0.28 12.61
CA ASP A 142 -14.43 -0.66 14.00
C ASP A 142 -15.19 -1.91 14.42
N GLU A 143 -16.53 -1.92 14.25
CA GLU A 143 -17.36 -3.09 14.54
C GLU A 143 -16.98 -4.31 13.70
N PHE A 144 -16.73 -4.10 12.42
CA PHE A 144 -16.34 -5.14 11.48
C PHE A 144 -15.02 -5.82 11.90
N LEU A 145 -14.01 -5.05 12.25
CA LEU A 145 -12.70 -5.57 12.63
C LEU A 145 -12.73 -6.24 14.01
N ASP A 146 -13.59 -5.78 14.93
CA ASP A 146 -13.84 -6.48 16.21
C ASP A 146 -14.37 -7.90 15.95
N VAL A 147 -15.40 -8.03 15.13
CA VAL A 147 -15.97 -9.33 14.77
C VAL A 147 -14.94 -10.22 14.09
N VAL A 148 -14.16 -9.69 13.12
CA VAL A 148 -13.12 -10.43 12.42
C VAL A 148 -12.05 -10.96 13.37
N ARG A 149 -11.54 -10.13 14.29
CA ARG A 149 -10.51 -10.54 15.25
C ARG A 149 -11.00 -11.63 16.21
N ARG A 150 -12.23 -11.51 16.69
CA ARG A 150 -12.85 -12.51 17.57
C ARG A 150 -13.08 -13.85 16.86
N LEU A 151 -13.50 -13.82 15.60
CA LEU A 151 -13.60 -15.02 14.76
C LEU A 151 -12.25 -15.70 14.55
N TRP A 152 -11.17 -14.92 14.34
CA TRP A 152 -9.81 -15.43 14.21
C TRP A 152 -9.25 -15.97 15.53
N ALA A 153 -9.74 -15.47 16.68
CA ALA A 153 -9.43 -16.03 17.99
C ALA A 153 -10.18 -17.37 18.27
N GLY A 154 -11.03 -17.81 17.35
CA GLY A 154 -11.81 -19.05 17.48
C GLY A 154 -13.12 -18.92 18.27
N GLU A 155 -13.58 -17.68 18.52
CA GLU A 155 -14.85 -17.44 19.20
C GLU A 155 -16.04 -17.73 18.28
N THR A 156 -17.18 -18.12 18.90
CA THR A 156 -18.50 -17.98 18.28
C THR A 156 -19.06 -16.62 18.63
N VAL A 157 -19.25 -15.76 17.63
CA VAL A 157 -19.55 -14.35 17.80
C VAL A 157 -21.02 -14.07 17.50
N THR A 158 -21.71 -13.48 18.46
CA THR A 158 -22.95 -12.73 18.24
C THR A 158 -22.65 -11.27 18.52
N HIS A 159 -22.89 -10.41 17.53
CA HIS A 159 -22.66 -8.96 17.60
C HIS A 159 -23.90 -8.25 17.07
N ARG A 160 -24.40 -7.29 17.85
CA ARG A 160 -25.56 -6.43 17.53
C ARG A 160 -25.08 -4.98 17.60
N GLY A 161 -24.45 -4.51 16.54
CA GLY A 161 -23.92 -3.15 16.42
C GLY A 161 -24.85 -2.22 15.64
N GLU A 162 -24.43 -1.01 15.43
CA GLU A 162 -25.14 -0.03 14.60
C GLU A 162 -25.01 -0.35 13.11
N HIS A 163 -23.86 -0.90 12.71
CA HIS A 163 -23.50 -1.14 11.32
C HIS A 163 -23.25 -2.61 10.99
N VAL A 164 -23.01 -3.45 11.99
CA VAL A 164 -22.72 -4.87 11.83
C VAL A 164 -23.63 -5.67 12.75
N ASP A 165 -24.34 -6.62 12.16
CA ASP A 165 -25.20 -7.56 12.87
C ASP A 165 -24.88 -8.98 12.41
N VAL A 166 -24.40 -9.83 13.33
CA VAL A 166 -24.12 -11.24 13.09
C VAL A 166 -24.59 -12.06 14.29
N GLU A 167 -25.09 -13.26 14.02
CA GLU A 167 -25.56 -14.18 15.06
C GLU A 167 -24.85 -15.52 14.95
N SER A 168 -24.27 -15.97 16.07
CA SER A 168 -23.59 -17.25 16.20
C SER A 168 -22.55 -17.52 15.07
N ALA A 169 -21.90 -16.45 14.59
CA ALA A 169 -20.88 -16.55 13.57
C ALA A 169 -19.64 -17.28 14.11
N SER A 170 -19.10 -18.21 13.34
CA SER A 170 -17.90 -18.97 13.73
C SER A 170 -17.10 -19.36 12.49
N LEU A 171 -15.81 -19.69 12.67
CA LEU A 171 -14.96 -20.27 11.64
C LEU A 171 -14.67 -21.72 11.97
N ALA A 172 -14.83 -22.61 11.00
CA ALA A 172 -14.46 -24.02 11.17
C ALA A 172 -12.95 -24.17 11.45
N LEU A 173 -12.15 -23.32 10.84
CA LEU A 173 -10.69 -23.34 10.96
C LEU A 173 -10.16 -21.89 11.04
N PRO A 174 -9.94 -21.36 12.25
CA PRO A 174 -9.28 -20.06 12.44
C PRO A 174 -7.87 -20.03 11.83
N PRO A 175 -7.38 -18.88 11.37
CA PRO A 175 -6.06 -18.80 10.74
C PRO A 175 -4.93 -18.93 11.77
N THR A 176 -3.87 -19.64 11.39
CA THR A 176 -2.62 -19.75 12.17
C THR A 176 -1.43 -19.64 11.20
N PRO A 177 -0.58 -18.60 11.29
CA PRO A 177 -0.72 -17.42 12.17
C PRO A 177 -1.90 -16.52 11.79
N VAL A 178 -2.34 -15.69 12.76
CA VAL A 178 -3.36 -14.66 12.52
C VAL A 178 -2.80 -13.61 11.56
N PRO A 179 -3.52 -13.26 10.48
CA PRO A 179 -3.06 -12.26 9.52
C PRO A 179 -2.90 -10.87 10.16
N PRO A 180 -1.77 -10.17 9.96
CA PRO A 180 -1.60 -8.81 10.40
C PRO A 180 -2.56 -7.85 9.68
N LEU A 181 -3.08 -6.87 10.41
CA LEU A 181 -3.93 -5.80 9.88
C LEU A 181 -3.12 -4.53 9.66
N TYR A 182 -3.10 -4.06 8.44
CA TYR A 182 -2.58 -2.76 8.03
C TYR A 182 -3.74 -1.77 7.89
N PHE A 183 -3.52 -0.54 8.27
CA PHE A 183 -4.57 0.47 8.22
C PHE A 183 -4.00 1.82 7.79
N GLY A 184 -4.59 2.42 6.77
CA GLY A 184 -4.26 3.76 6.30
C GLY A 184 -5.43 4.71 6.52
N GLY A 185 -5.19 5.86 7.09
CA GLY A 185 -6.19 6.91 7.27
C GLY A 185 -5.65 8.03 8.14
N SER A 186 -5.83 9.28 7.69
CA SER A 186 -5.25 10.47 8.36
C SER A 186 -6.31 11.39 8.97
N SER A 187 -7.60 11.00 8.97
CA SER A 187 -8.68 11.78 9.58
C SER A 187 -8.78 11.52 11.09
N ALA A 188 -9.42 12.44 11.82
CA ALA A 188 -9.68 12.25 13.25
C ALA A 188 -10.48 10.98 13.56
N ALA A 189 -11.44 10.60 12.69
CA ALA A 189 -12.20 9.38 12.83
C ALA A 189 -11.37 8.10 12.55
N ALA A 190 -10.31 8.20 11.74
CA ALA A 190 -9.46 7.05 11.39
C ALA A 190 -8.51 6.65 12.53
N GLY A 191 -7.97 7.64 13.28
CA GLY A 191 -6.95 7.41 14.30
C GLY A 191 -7.35 6.39 15.36
N PRO A 192 -8.49 6.55 16.06
CA PRO A 192 -8.95 5.59 17.07
C PRO A 192 -9.14 4.17 16.54
N VAL A 193 -9.69 4.01 15.32
CA VAL A 193 -9.89 2.70 14.69
C VAL A 193 -8.55 2.05 14.37
N ALA A 194 -7.60 2.82 13.82
CA ALA A 194 -6.24 2.34 13.58
C ALA A 194 -5.56 1.92 14.89
N ALA A 195 -5.60 2.75 15.92
CA ALA A 195 -5.01 2.47 17.22
C ALA A 195 -5.56 1.18 17.85
N ARG A 196 -6.87 0.93 17.70
CA ARG A 196 -7.54 -0.25 18.26
C ARG A 196 -7.23 -1.52 17.47
N HIS A 197 -7.18 -1.47 16.15
CA HIS A 197 -7.17 -2.68 15.33
C HIS A 197 -5.88 -2.90 14.51
N ALA A 198 -5.14 -1.85 14.14
CA ALA A 198 -4.00 -2.04 13.26
C ALA A 198 -2.80 -2.68 13.99
N ASP A 199 -2.07 -3.52 13.28
CA ASP A 199 -0.73 -4.00 13.66
C ASP A 199 0.34 -3.14 12.99
N VAL A 200 0.01 -2.58 11.81
CA VAL A 200 0.83 -1.62 11.07
C VAL A 200 -0.03 -0.45 10.62
N TYR A 201 0.36 0.77 10.98
CA TYR A 201 -0.26 1.97 10.44
C TYR A 201 0.49 2.45 9.20
N LEU A 202 -0.24 2.63 8.09
CA LEU A 202 0.31 3.10 6.83
C LEU A 202 0.09 4.59 6.62
N THR A 203 1.14 5.31 6.22
CA THR A 203 1.06 6.69 5.75
C THR A 203 1.51 6.80 4.29
N TRP A 204 1.18 7.90 3.64
CA TRP A 204 1.75 8.25 2.34
C TRP A 204 3.03 9.08 2.52
N GLY A 205 3.86 9.13 1.47
CA GLY A 205 5.11 9.86 1.45
C GLY A 205 4.89 11.37 1.52
N GLU A 206 4.98 11.92 2.71
CA GLU A 206 5.07 13.34 3.01
C GLU A 206 6.51 13.66 3.47
N PRO A 207 6.93 14.93 3.54
CA PRO A 207 8.23 15.28 4.12
C PRO A 207 8.41 14.65 5.52
N PRO A 208 9.64 14.23 5.89
CA PRO A 208 9.88 13.45 7.11
C PRO A 208 9.30 14.04 8.39
N GLU A 209 9.31 15.37 8.54
CA GLU A 209 8.73 16.04 9.70
C GLU A 209 7.19 15.87 9.79
N ALA A 210 6.49 15.92 8.65
CA ALA A 210 5.05 15.71 8.60
C ALA A 210 4.69 14.23 8.91
N VAL A 211 5.51 13.30 8.41
CA VAL A 211 5.38 11.87 8.72
C VAL A 211 5.60 11.63 10.22
N ARG A 212 6.64 12.21 10.82
CA ARG A 212 6.92 12.07 12.25
C ARG A 212 5.74 12.55 13.11
N LYS A 213 5.17 13.73 12.84
CA LYS A 213 3.99 14.23 13.56
C LYS A 213 2.81 13.24 13.49
N LYS A 214 2.61 12.61 12.35
CA LYS A 214 1.54 11.62 12.15
C LYS A 214 1.82 10.33 12.92
N ILE A 215 3.05 9.84 12.89
CA ILE A 215 3.48 8.67 13.67
C ILE A 215 3.28 8.93 15.17
N ASP A 216 3.71 10.07 15.67
CA ASP A 216 3.62 10.42 17.09
C ASP A 216 2.15 10.49 17.53
N TRP A 217 1.27 11.06 16.71
CA TRP A 217 -0.16 11.09 16.98
C TRP A 217 -0.75 9.66 17.09
N ILE A 218 -0.49 8.79 16.11
CA ILE A 218 -1.04 7.42 16.13
C ILE A 218 -0.40 6.57 17.22
N ARG A 219 0.89 6.78 17.51
CA ARG A 219 1.58 6.11 18.62
C ARG A 219 0.93 6.45 19.96
N SER A 220 0.65 7.72 20.22
CA SER A 220 -0.04 8.15 21.44
C SER A 220 -1.41 7.47 21.59
N LEU A 221 -2.23 7.45 20.52
CA LEU A 221 -3.51 6.76 20.54
C LEU A 221 -3.37 5.24 20.78
N GLY A 222 -2.32 4.61 20.24
CA GLY A 222 -2.03 3.20 20.47
C GLY A 222 -1.64 2.92 21.93
N GLU A 223 -0.78 3.76 22.48
CA GLU A 223 -0.33 3.67 23.89
C GLU A 223 -1.51 3.79 24.86
N GLU A 224 -2.47 4.69 24.60
CA GLU A 224 -3.73 4.79 25.35
C GLU A 224 -4.56 3.49 25.33
N GLN A 225 -4.40 2.68 24.29
CA GLN A 225 -5.04 1.36 24.14
C GLN A 225 -4.14 0.21 24.63
N GLY A 226 -2.98 0.50 25.23
CA GLY A 226 -1.98 -0.51 25.63
C GLY A 226 -1.35 -1.26 24.45
N ARG A 227 -1.36 -0.67 23.25
CA ARG A 227 -0.87 -1.30 22.02
C ARG A 227 0.36 -0.58 21.46
N LYS A 228 1.27 -1.36 20.90
CA LYS A 228 2.43 -0.87 20.15
C LYS A 228 2.23 -1.21 18.66
N LEU A 229 2.11 -0.17 17.84
CA LEU A 229 1.96 -0.29 16.40
C LEU A 229 3.33 -0.19 15.72
N ARG A 230 3.49 -0.88 14.59
CA ARG A 230 4.53 -0.61 13.59
C ARG A 230 4.03 0.45 12.59
N PHE A 231 4.95 1.08 11.87
CA PHE A 231 4.62 2.15 10.93
C PHE A 231 5.17 1.85 9.55
N GLY A 232 4.33 2.01 8.53
CA GLY A 232 4.71 1.85 7.15
C GLY A 232 4.46 3.11 6.32
N ILE A 233 5.20 3.25 5.23
CA ILE A 233 5.07 4.38 4.30
C ILE A 233 4.94 3.89 2.86
N ARG A 234 4.06 4.52 2.09
CA ARG A 234 3.84 4.27 0.68
C ARG A 234 4.47 5.38 -0.17
N LEU A 235 5.41 5.01 -1.03
CA LEU A 235 6.17 5.88 -1.92
C LEU A 235 6.31 5.25 -3.31
N HIS A 236 6.52 6.07 -4.33
CA HIS A 236 7.15 5.62 -5.57
C HIS A 236 8.67 5.78 -5.47
N THR A 237 9.40 5.23 -6.45
CA THR A 237 10.85 5.37 -6.53
C THR A 237 11.29 5.51 -7.98
N ILE A 238 12.31 6.32 -8.21
CA ILE A 238 13.08 6.45 -9.45
C ILE A 238 14.54 6.47 -9.02
N SER A 239 15.21 5.34 -9.14
CA SER A 239 16.59 5.16 -8.68
C SER A 239 17.49 4.78 -9.84
N ARG A 240 18.61 5.48 -10.02
CA ARG A 240 19.59 5.25 -11.12
C ARG A 240 21.02 5.27 -10.56
N ASP A 241 21.99 5.02 -11.43
CA ASP A 241 23.41 5.08 -11.06
C ASP A 241 23.81 6.49 -10.63
N THR A 242 23.27 7.52 -11.29
CA THR A 242 23.50 8.93 -10.95
C THR A 242 22.21 9.68 -10.64
N SER A 243 22.34 10.78 -9.90
CA SER A 243 21.22 11.68 -9.61
C SER A 243 20.64 12.30 -10.89
N GLU A 244 21.50 12.70 -11.84
CA GLU A 244 21.09 13.29 -13.11
C GLU A 244 20.22 12.34 -13.94
N GLU A 245 20.59 11.07 -14.00
CA GLU A 245 19.80 10.06 -14.74
C GLU A 245 18.43 9.82 -14.10
N ALA A 246 18.37 9.81 -12.77
CA ALA A 246 17.10 9.67 -12.04
C ALA A 246 16.17 10.87 -12.29
N TRP A 247 16.69 12.08 -12.20
CA TRP A 247 15.92 13.30 -12.46
C TRP A 247 15.54 13.44 -13.93
N ALA A 248 16.41 13.02 -14.87
CA ALA A 248 16.05 12.94 -16.28
C ALA A 248 14.88 11.95 -16.52
N GLN A 249 14.83 10.83 -15.78
CA GLN A 249 13.68 9.90 -15.83
C GLN A 249 12.41 10.55 -15.27
N ALA A 250 12.49 11.26 -14.15
CA ALA A 250 11.34 12.02 -13.61
C ALA A 250 10.83 13.05 -14.65
N GLY A 251 11.75 13.76 -15.31
CA GLY A 251 11.42 14.68 -16.41
C GLY A 251 10.73 13.99 -17.59
N ARG A 252 11.17 12.80 -18.00
CA ARG A 252 10.50 12.01 -19.05
C ARG A 252 9.06 11.62 -18.67
N LEU A 253 8.84 11.25 -17.41
CA LEU A 253 7.51 10.86 -16.95
C LEU A 253 6.51 12.03 -17.00
N ILE A 254 6.92 13.22 -16.62
CA ILE A 254 6.02 14.40 -16.68
C ILE A 254 5.91 14.97 -18.10
N ALA A 255 6.94 14.90 -18.92
CA ALA A 255 6.90 15.34 -20.31
C ALA A 255 5.87 14.57 -21.18
N ALA A 256 5.46 13.37 -20.73
CA ALA A 256 4.41 12.59 -21.36
C ALA A 256 2.98 13.04 -20.97
N LEU A 257 2.84 14.00 -20.02
CA LEU A 257 1.55 14.52 -19.57
C LEU A 257 1.17 15.78 -20.34
N ASP A 258 -0.10 15.89 -20.74
CA ASP A 258 -0.66 17.11 -21.28
C ASP A 258 -1.38 17.92 -20.20
N GLU A 259 -1.56 19.23 -20.43
CA GLU A 259 -2.17 20.16 -19.47
C GLU A 259 -3.62 19.80 -19.15
N ASP A 260 -4.39 19.30 -20.13
CA ASP A 260 -5.79 18.93 -19.94
C ASP A 260 -5.91 17.70 -19.03
N THR A 261 -5.06 16.71 -19.24
CA THR A 261 -4.98 15.52 -18.40
C THR A 261 -4.65 15.91 -16.96
N VAL A 262 -3.64 16.74 -16.72
CA VAL A 262 -3.26 17.21 -15.39
C VAL A 262 -4.41 18.00 -14.76
N ARG A 263 -5.00 18.97 -15.48
CA ARG A 263 -6.09 19.80 -14.97
C ARG A 263 -7.31 18.95 -14.57
N ASN A 264 -7.71 18.01 -15.43
CA ASN A 264 -8.86 17.14 -15.18
C ASN A 264 -8.61 16.19 -13.98
N ALA A 265 -7.42 15.62 -13.88
CA ALA A 265 -7.02 14.80 -12.75
C ALA A 265 -7.04 15.59 -11.44
N GLN A 266 -6.41 16.77 -11.39
CA GLN A 266 -6.39 17.64 -10.22
C GLN A 266 -7.81 18.08 -9.79
N ALA A 267 -8.69 18.41 -10.73
CA ALA A 267 -10.09 18.72 -10.46
C ALA A 267 -10.85 17.48 -9.89
N GLY A 268 -10.51 16.27 -10.33
CA GLY A 268 -11.02 15.02 -9.78
C GLY A 268 -10.57 14.80 -8.34
N LEU A 269 -9.27 14.91 -8.10
CA LEU A 269 -8.64 14.71 -6.81
C LEU A 269 -9.12 15.73 -5.75
N ALA A 270 -9.40 16.97 -6.15
CA ALA A 270 -9.92 18.00 -5.26
C ALA A 270 -11.32 17.69 -4.69
N ARG A 271 -12.08 16.80 -5.32
CA ARG A 271 -13.41 16.34 -4.83
C ARG A 271 -13.31 15.21 -3.80
N SER A 272 -12.12 14.65 -3.59
CA SER A 272 -11.91 13.56 -2.64
C SER A 272 -12.22 13.98 -1.21
N GLN A 273 -12.90 13.13 -0.46
CA GLN A 273 -13.11 13.29 0.98
C GLN A 273 -11.91 12.79 1.81
N SER A 274 -10.87 12.26 1.16
CA SER A 274 -9.69 11.74 1.84
C SER A 274 -8.82 12.87 2.40
N GLU A 275 -8.57 12.83 3.70
CA GLU A 275 -7.60 13.74 4.35
C GLU A 275 -6.18 13.54 3.78
N GLY A 276 -5.80 12.30 3.49
CA GLY A 276 -4.53 12.01 2.83
C GLY A 276 -4.43 12.68 1.46
N GLN A 277 -5.51 12.61 0.64
CA GLN A 277 -5.53 13.27 -0.67
C GLN A 277 -5.47 14.79 -0.56
N ARG A 278 -6.19 15.38 0.39
CA ARG A 278 -6.11 16.83 0.66
C ARG A 278 -4.68 17.26 1.01
N ARG A 279 -3.98 16.46 1.82
CA ARG A 279 -2.58 16.71 2.20
C ARG A 279 -1.64 16.61 0.99
N MET A 280 -1.83 15.62 0.11
CA MET A 280 -1.06 15.50 -1.13
C MET A 280 -1.27 16.71 -2.05
N LEU A 281 -2.50 17.18 -2.22
CA LEU A 281 -2.79 18.39 -3.00
C LEU A 281 -2.13 19.63 -2.40
N ALA A 282 -2.14 19.78 -1.08
CA ALA A 282 -1.48 20.90 -0.40
C ALA A 282 0.04 20.94 -0.64
N LEU A 283 0.70 19.80 -0.82
CA LEU A 283 2.13 19.74 -1.20
C LEU A 283 2.36 20.34 -2.59
N HIS A 284 1.49 20.06 -3.56
CA HIS A 284 1.56 20.69 -4.88
C HIS A 284 1.31 22.21 -4.83
N GLU A 285 0.34 22.66 -4.05
CA GLU A 285 0.03 24.07 -3.91
C GLU A 285 1.18 24.85 -3.27
N ALA A 286 1.77 24.30 -2.22
CA ALA A 286 2.92 24.91 -1.54
C ALA A 286 4.14 25.03 -2.48
N ASN A 287 4.27 24.12 -3.45
CA ASN A 287 5.42 24.09 -4.37
C ASN A 287 5.20 24.90 -5.66
N ARG A 288 4.00 25.42 -5.94
CA ARG A 288 3.69 26.24 -7.14
C ARG A 288 4.60 27.46 -7.31
N ALA A 289 5.11 28.00 -6.22
CA ALA A 289 6.04 29.13 -6.25
C ALA A 289 7.42 28.77 -6.81
N ASN A 290 7.78 27.48 -6.87
CA ASN A 290 9.10 27.00 -7.30
C ASN A 290 9.24 26.86 -8.83
N GLY A 291 8.15 27.03 -9.59
CA GLY A 291 8.18 26.99 -11.07
C GLY A 291 7.03 26.21 -11.71
N SER A 292 7.19 25.92 -13.01
CA SER A 292 6.20 25.14 -13.76
C SER A 292 6.27 23.65 -13.40
N TRP A 293 5.13 22.97 -13.33
CA TRP A 293 5.05 21.53 -13.15
C TRP A 293 5.75 20.72 -14.27
N THR A 294 6.06 21.38 -15.40
CA THR A 294 6.79 20.77 -16.52
C THR A 294 8.28 20.64 -16.27
N ASP A 295 8.81 21.28 -15.22
CA ASP A 295 10.16 21.07 -14.72
C ASP A 295 10.12 20.09 -13.54
N ALA A 296 10.83 18.96 -13.68
CA ALA A 296 10.83 17.93 -12.64
C ALA A 296 11.35 18.44 -11.30
N HIS A 297 12.39 19.26 -11.29
CA HIS A 297 12.96 19.80 -10.07
C HIS A 297 12.02 20.77 -9.35
N SER A 298 11.13 21.45 -10.06
CA SER A 298 10.13 22.31 -9.43
C SER A 298 9.10 21.53 -8.59
N LEU A 299 9.02 20.22 -8.77
CA LEU A 299 8.14 19.31 -8.01
C LEU A 299 8.87 18.59 -6.86
N GLU A 300 10.12 18.92 -6.58
CA GLU A 300 10.83 18.44 -5.40
C GLU A 300 10.35 19.19 -4.15
N ILE A 301 9.68 18.47 -3.24
CA ILE A 301 9.04 19.04 -2.04
C ILE A 301 9.86 18.88 -0.76
N ALA A 302 10.87 18.06 -0.81
CA ALA A 302 11.93 17.86 0.19
C ALA A 302 13.10 17.16 -0.53
N PRO A 303 14.31 17.10 0.04
CA PRO A 303 15.46 16.47 -0.63
C PRO A 303 15.14 15.06 -1.17
N ASN A 304 15.26 14.87 -2.48
CA ASN A 304 14.93 13.65 -3.22
C ASN A 304 13.45 13.19 -3.12
N LEU A 305 12.55 13.98 -2.57
CA LEU A 305 11.12 13.68 -2.48
C LEU A 305 10.36 14.48 -3.53
N TRP A 306 9.93 13.81 -4.57
CA TRP A 306 9.28 14.37 -5.75
C TRP A 306 7.77 14.11 -5.75
N ALA A 307 6.98 15.13 -6.07
CA ALA A 307 5.51 15.06 -6.04
C ALA A 307 4.88 14.82 -7.42
N GLY A 308 5.65 14.59 -8.48
CA GLY A 308 5.15 14.54 -9.86
C GLY A 308 4.14 13.44 -10.16
N VAL A 309 4.18 12.30 -9.47
CA VAL A 309 3.19 11.24 -9.64
C VAL A 309 1.78 11.72 -9.27
N GLY A 310 1.69 12.55 -8.24
CA GLY A 310 0.43 13.12 -7.75
C GLY A 310 -0.24 14.11 -8.70
N LEU A 311 0.40 14.50 -9.80
CA LEU A 311 -0.22 15.34 -10.83
C LEU A 311 -1.44 14.67 -11.46
N VAL A 312 -1.37 13.36 -11.70
CA VAL A 312 -2.42 12.61 -12.42
C VAL A 312 -2.89 11.36 -11.69
N ARG A 313 -2.32 11.06 -10.51
CA ARG A 313 -2.65 9.85 -9.75
C ARG A 313 -3.10 10.18 -8.34
N GLY A 314 -4.25 9.62 -7.94
CA GLY A 314 -4.73 9.66 -6.56
C GLY A 314 -4.04 8.65 -5.65
N GLY A 315 -4.00 8.96 -4.36
CA GLY A 315 -3.31 8.17 -3.36
C GLY A 315 -1.90 8.68 -3.07
N ALA A 316 -0.93 7.78 -2.85
CA ALA A 316 0.46 8.15 -2.66
C ALA A 316 1.04 8.72 -3.97
N GLY A 317 1.19 10.03 -4.02
CA GLY A 317 1.60 10.78 -5.20
C GLY A 317 3.07 11.22 -5.21
N THR A 318 3.89 10.72 -4.29
CA THR A 318 5.29 11.12 -4.14
C THR A 318 6.25 9.97 -4.45
N ALA A 319 7.44 10.31 -4.94
CA ALA A 319 8.52 9.38 -5.25
C ALA A 319 9.84 9.80 -4.59
N LEU A 320 10.65 8.83 -4.21
CA LEU A 320 12.08 9.07 -3.95
C LEU A 320 12.82 9.05 -5.30
N VAL A 321 13.48 10.15 -5.63
CA VAL A 321 14.20 10.34 -6.89
C VAL A 321 15.66 10.67 -6.61
N GLY A 322 16.58 9.90 -7.19
CA GLY A 322 18.02 10.14 -7.02
C GLY A 322 18.88 8.94 -7.41
N SER A 323 20.18 9.08 -7.17
CA SER A 323 21.09 7.95 -7.22
C SER A 323 20.68 6.85 -6.24
N HIS A 324 21.14 5.63 -6.45
CA HIS A 324 20.88 4.52 -5.53
C HIS A 324 21.27 4.85 -4.07
N THR A 325 22.36 5.61 -3.91
CA THR A 325 22.83 6.04 -2.59
C THR A 325 21.89 7.07 -1.96
N GLU A 326 21.44 8.08 -2.71
CA GLU A 326 20.52 9.11 -2.23
C GLU A 326 19.17 8.50 -1.84
N VAL A 327 18.63 7.57 -2.64
CA VAL A 327 17.39 6.86 -2.30
C VAL A 327 17.57 6.04 -1.02
N ALA A 328 18.70 5.34 -0.86
CA ALA A 328 19.00 4.60 0.37
C ALA A 328 19.17 5.52 1.59
N ASP A 329 19.71 6.74 1.42
CA ASP A 329 19.80 7.75 2.47
C ASP A 329 18.40 8.21 2.93
N ARG A 330 17.51 8.49 1.99
CA ARG A 330 16.11 8.88 2.34
C ARG A 330 15.36 7.75 3.04
N ILE A 331 15.56 6.51 2.64
CA ILE A 331 15.00 5.35 3.36
C ILE A 331 15.52 5.31 4.81
N ALA A 332 16.83 5.55 5.00
CA ALA A 332 17.42 5.61 6.33
C ALA A 332 16.83 6.75 7.18
N ASP A 333 16.59 7.93 6.59
CA ASP A 333 15.98 9.06 7.30
C ASP A 333 14.55 8.75 7.77
N TYR A 334 13.73 8.14 6.91
CA TYR A 334 12.39 7.70 7.32
C TYR A 334 12.44 6.58 8.37
N ALA A 335 13.39 5.64 8.27
CA ALA A 335 13.59 4.61 9.28
C ALA A 335 14.01 5.24 10.63
N ALA A 336 14.86 6.25 10.62
CA ALA A 336 15.31 6.94 11.84
C ALA A 336 14.18 7.66 12.59
N ILE A 337 13.12 8.10 11.90
CA ILE A 337 11.93 8.68 12.54
C ILE A 337 10.88 7.64 12.94
N GLY A 338 11.11 6.35 12.69
CA GLY A 338 10.28 5.26 13.16
C GLY A 338 9.40 4.60 12.10
N ILE A 339 9.74 4.71 10.81
CA ILE A 339 9.15 3.88 9.76
C ILE A 339 9.83 2.53 9.74
N ASP A 340 9.05 1.47 9.93
CA ASP A 340 9.49 0.07 9.93
C ASP A 340 9.35 -0.59 8.57
N GLU A 341 8.38 -0.13 7.75
CA GLU A 341 7.99 -0.80 6.50
C GLU A 341 7.81 0.20 5.35
N PHE A 342 8.30 -0.20 4.17
CA PHE A 342 8.23 0.62 2.96
C PHE A 342 7.49 -0.14 1.86
N ILE A 343 6.52 0.52 1.24
CA ILE A 343 5.82 -0.01 0.07
C ILE A 343 6.20 0.85 -1.12
N PHE A 344 7.00 0.30 -2.02
CA PHE A 344 7.49 1.00 -3.21
C PHE A 344 6.73 0.63 -4.48
N SER A 345 6.82 1.47 -5.46
CA SER A 345 6.43 1.23 -6.86
C SER A 345 7.17 2.19 -7.79
N GLY A 346 7.05 1.98 -9.07
CA GLY A 346 7.64 2.87 -10.08
C GLY A 346 6.98 2.71 -11.44
N TYR A 347 7.37 3.48 -12.41
CA TYR A 347 6.89 3.41 -13.79
C TYR A 347 8.05 3.26 -14.78
N PRO A 348 8.11 2.11 -15.52
CA PRO A 348 7.30 0.89 -15.40
C PRO A 348 7.63 0.08 -14.14
N HIS A 349 6.64 -0.62 -13.60
CA HIS A 349 6.76 -1.31 -12.31
C HIS A 349 7.87 -2.38 -12.28
N LEU A 350 7.97 -3.20 -13.32
CA LEU A 350 8.95 -4.29 -13.38
C LEU A 350 10.37 -3.73 -13.51
N GLU A 351 10.59 -2.78 -14.40
CA GLU A 351 11.90 -2.18 -14.63
C GLU A 351 12.38 -1.37 -13.41
N GLU A 352 11.49 -0.59 -12.78
CA GLU A 352 11.85 0.17 -11.56
C GLU A 352 12.12 -0.77 -10.37
N LEU A 353 11.47 -1.93 -10.31
CA LEU A 353 11.78 -2.96 -9.32
C LEU A 353 13.21 -3.50 -9.49
N TYR A 354 13.67 -3.70 -10.74
CA TYR A 354 15.05 -4.10 -11.01
C TYR A 354 16.04 -3.00 -10.66
N TRP A 355 15.82 -1.75 -11.07
CA TRP A 355 16.67 -0.62 -10.68
C TRP A 355 16.82 -0.51 -9.15
N PHE A 356 15.72 -0.65 -8.42
CA PHE A 356 15.74 -0.62 -6.97
C PHE A 356 16.40 -1.87 -6.37
N GLY A 357 16.08 -3.04 -6.89
CA GLY A 357 16.56 -4.32 -6.39
C GLY A 357 18.06 -4.53 -6.58
N GLU A 358 18.60 -4.10 -7.71
CA GLU A 358 20.03 -4.22 -8.05
C GLU A 358 20.87 -3.07 -7.48
N GLY A 359 20.30 -1.87 -7.37
CA GLY A 359 21.01 -0.67 -6.92
C GLY A 359 20.82 -0.36 -5.44
N VAL A 360 19.58 -0.21 -4.96
CA VAL A 360 19.29 0.26 -3.59
C VAL A 360 19.37 -0.86 -2.54
N VAL A 361 18.81 -2.04 -2.84
CA VAL A 361 18.78 -3.16 -1.89
C VAL A 361 20.17 -3.58 -1.41
N PRO A 362 21.21 -3.70 -2.25
CA PRO A 362 22.57 -4.02 -1.79
C PRO A 362 23.13 -2.97 -0.83
N ILE A 363 22.83 -1.68 -1.04
CA ILE A 363 23.27 -0.59 -0.16
C ILE A 363 22.59 -0.71 1.20
N LEU A 364 21.27 -0.95 1.22
CA LEU A 364 20.51 -1.15 2.47
C LEU A 364 21.03 -2.36 3.26
N ARG A 365 21.33 -3.47 2.57
CA ARG A 365 21.93 -4.67 3.19
C ARG A 365 23.31 -4.36 3.79
N LYS A 366 24.18 -3.68 3.06
CA LYS A 366 25.51 -3.28 3.55
C LYS A 366 25.44 -2.36 4.76
N ARG A 367 24.39 -1.54 4.87
CA ARG A 367 24.13 -0.66 6.03
C ARG A 367 23.44 -1.37 7.21
N GLY A 368 23.08 -2.65 7.08
CA GLY A 368 22.32 -3.39 8.09
C GLY A 368 20.87 -2.91 8.26
N LEU A 369 20.35 -2.14 7.28
CA LEU A 369 18.98 -1.65 7.27
C LEU A 369 17.98 -2.64 6.66
N PHE A 370 18.47 -3.61 5.88
CA PHE A 370 17.64 -4.65 5.27
C PHE A 370 18.35 -5.99 5.42
N GLY A 371 17.73 -6.94 6.15
CA GLY A 371 18.26 -8.27 6.38
C GLY A 371 18.02 -9.21 5.18
N ALA A 372 18.78 -10.33 5.11
CA ALA A 372 18.40 -11.43 4.25
C ALA A 372 17.08 -12.03 4.75
N ALA A 373 16.22 -12.50 3.84
CA ALA A 373 14.90 -13.09 4.13
C ALA A 373 14.90 -14.25 5.17
N ALA A 374 16.04 -14.64 5.67
CA ALA A 374 16.24 -15.68 6.68
C ALA A 374 15.80 -15.33 8.11
N ASP A 375 15.53 -14.04 8.40
CA ASP A 375 15.07 -13.60 9.73
C ASP A 375 13.54 -13.60 9.92
N LEU A 376 12.79 -13.88 8.87
CA LEU A 376 11.38 -14.25 8.98
C LEU A 376 11.36 -15.77 9.15
N ALA A 377 10.84 -16.27 10.27
CA ALA A 377 10.76 -17.69 10.59
C ALA A 377 10.47 -18.52 9.34
N ALA A 378 11.46 -19.29 8.90
CA ALA A 378 11.33 -20.15 7.75
C ALA A 378 10.10 -21.06 7.96
N PRO A 379 9.13 -21.11 7.02
CA PRO A 379 8.11 -22.13 7.08
C PRO A 379 8.83 -23.48 7.06
N ALA A 380 8.48 -24.36 8.00
CA ALA A 380 9.03 -25.70 8.05
C ALA A 380 8.97 -26.32 6.65
N SER A 381 10.11 -26.75 6.14
CA SER A 381 10.22 -27.39 4.84
C SER A 381 9.21 -28.53 4.74
N ILE A 382 8.25 -28.42 3.84
CA ILE A 382 7.39 -29.55 3.48
C ILE A 382 8.30 -30.55 2.75
N PRO A 383 8.46 -31.80 3.23
CA PRO A 383 9.26 -32.78 2.50
C PRO A 383 8.61 -33.03 1.13
N PHE A 384 9.39 -32.89 0.07
CA PHE A 384 8.98 -33.28 -1.26
C PHE A 384 8.70 -34.79 -1.24
N VAL A 385 7.43 -35.19 -1.26
CA VAL A 385 7.05 -36.58 -1.44
C VAL A 385 7.34 -36.92 -2.89
N GLY A 386 8.51 -37.50 -3.13
CA GLY A 386 8.87 -38.04 -4.43
C GLY A 386 7.84 -39.09 -4.84
N SER A 387 7.30 -38.95 -6.05
CA SER A 387 6.47 -39.97 -6.70
C SER A 387 7.30 -41.27 -6.81
N ALA A 388 7.03 -42.25 -5.96
CA ALA A 388 7.41 -43.61 -6.23
C ALA A 388 6.55 -44.12 -7.39
N ARG A 389 7.20 -44.81 -8.36
CA ARG A 389 6.66 -45.41 -9.57
C ARG A 389 5.55 -46.40 -9.27
#